data_08a1c2554f41e0dad746fc77676a564c
#
_entry.id   08a1c2554f41e0dad746fc77676a564c
#
_cell.length_a   1.000
_cell.length_b   1.000
_cell.length_c   1.000
_cell.angle_alpha   90.00
_cell.angle_beta   90.00
_cell.angle_gamma   90.00
#
_symmetry.space_group_name_H-M   'P 1'
#
loop_
_entity.id
_entity.type
_entity.pdbx_description
1 polymer ?
#
loop_
_entity_poly.entity_id
_entity_poly.type
_entity_poly.pdbx_seq_one_letter_code
_entity_poly.pdbx_strand_id
1 'polypeptide(L)'
;MTADNQTVRRLIELNTEFYRLQAASFSQTRHAAWTGWGHLADGLSLDSHAKVLDLACGNLRFERFLQERFPLTRFEFDAVDNCPALSVGAKDIPVRDLDLARALLDGRRLELSAHDLAVSFGFMHHLPTFEMRSGLLELLARATAPGGMFSVSFWQFMDNEGLAAKAEQTTTRGISELGITGLGARDYLIGWQAKPGVYRYCHHFDDTEVDALATHIADRARLVDSYRADGRTGRLNRYLVFKRTQLG
;
A
#
# COMPACT_ATOMS: atom_id res chain seq x y z
N MET A 1 -16.04 -16.80 3.30
CA MET A 1 -16.40 -16.82 1.86
C MET A 1 -15.50 -15.80 1.18
N THR A 2 -14.77 -16.20 0.16
CA THR A 2 -14.05 -15.27 -0.71
C THR A 2 -15.07 -14.54 -1.59
N ALA A 3 -14.90 -13.21 -1.77
CA ALA A 3 -15.73 -12.43 -2.68
C ALA A 3 -15.65 -13.05 -4.09
N ASP A 4 -16.77 -13.06 -4.81
CA ASP A 4 -16.76 -13.52 -6.19
C ASP A 4 -15.98 -12.53 -7.09
N ASN A 5 -15.56 -12.99 -8.27
CA ASN A 5 -14.77 -12.16 -9.18
C ASN A 5 -15.47 -10.86 -9.61
N GLN A 6 -16.80 -10.82 -9.64
CA GLN A 6 -17.55 -9.62 -10.00
C GLN A 6 -17.48 -8.59 -8.86
N THR A 7 -17.70 -9.02 -7.63
CA THR A 7 -17.56 -8.18 -6.45
C THR A 7 -16.12 -7.64 -6.33
N VAL A 8 -15.09 -8.49 -6.51
CA VAL A 8 -13.69 -8.04 -6.49
C VAL A 8 -13.42 -6.92 -7.51
N ARG A 9 -13.87 -7.10 -8.77
CA ARG A 9 -13.74 -6.07 -9.81
C ARG A 9 -14.43 -4.78 -9.41
N ARG A 10 -15.63 -4.86 -8.86
CA ARG A 10 -16.41 -3.70 -8.42
C ARG A 10 -15.70 -2.92 -7.29
N LEU A 11 -15.06 -3.62 -6.34
CA LEU A 11 -14.31 -3.00 -5.26
C LEU A 11 -13.04 -2.27 -5.76
N ILE A 12 -12.35 -2.85 -6.75
CA ILE A 12 -11.21 -2.20 -7.41
C ILE A 12 -11.65 -0.93 -8.15
N GLU A 13 -12.73 -1.03 -8.93
CA GLU A 13 -13.30 0.11 -9.67
C GLU A 13 -13.75 1.23 -8.73
N LEU A 14 -14.36 0.88 -7.59
CA LEU A 14 -14.76 1.85 -6.56
C LEU A 14 -13.53 2.63 -6.04
N ASN A 15 -12.41 1.96 -5.79
CA ASN A 15 -11.19 2.62 -5.35
C ASN A 15 -10.58 3.50 -6.43
N THR A 16 -10.51 3.02 -7.67
CA THR A 16 -10.01 3.82 -8.80
C THR A 16 -10.84 5.10 -8.98
N GLU A 17 -12.17 4.98 -8.93
CA GLU A 17 -13.07 6.14 -9.04
C GLU A 17 -12.91 7.10 -7.84
N PHE A 18 -12.82 6.55 -6.61
CA PHE A 18 -12.59 7.35 -5.41
C PHE A 18 -11.34 8.22 -5.54
N TYR A 19 -10.20 7.63 -5.90
CA TYR A 19 -8.95 8.39 -6.03
C TYR A 19 -9.00 9.40 -7.17
N ARG A 20 -9.57 9.02 -8.31
CA ARG A 20 -9.76 9.95 -9.45
C ARG A 20 -10.58 11.19 -9.06
N LEU A 21 -11.65 11.03 -8.27
CA LEU A 21 -12.55 12.11 -7.88
C LEU A 21 -12.06 12.89 -6.64
N GLN A 22 -11.31 12.26 -5.75
CA GLN A 22 -10.91 12.85 -4.48
C GLN A 22 -9.41 13.17 -4.39
N ALA A 23 -8.63 13.04 -5.48
CA ALA A 23 -7.18 13.22 -5.49
C ALA A 23 -6.72 14.50 -4.80
N ALA A 24 -7.30 15.65 -5.15
CA ALA A 24 -6.93 16.94 -4.57
C ALA A 24 -7.19 16.98 -3.06
N SER A 25 -8.39 16.60 -2.61
CA SER A 25 -8.76 16.61 -1.19
C SER A 25 -7.98 15.55 -0.41
N PHE A 26 -7.62 14.43 -1.06
CA PHE A 26 -6.80 13.39 -0.47
C PHE A 26 -5.36 13.88 -0.27
N SER A 27 -4.72 14.45 -1.28
CA SER A 27 -3.38 15.01 -1.21
C SER A 27 -3.26 16.13 -0.18
N GLN A 28 -4.26 17.01 -0.06
CA GLN A 28 -4.30 18.09 0.94
C GLN A 28 -4.25 17.59 2.40
N THR A 29 -4.58 16.33 2.67
CA THR A 29 -4.49 15.74 4.01
C THR A 29 -3.23 14.92 4.24
N ARG A 30 -2.32 14.86 3.26
CA ARG A 30 -1.14 13.99 3.22
C ARG A 30 0.13 14.80 2.91
N HIS A 31 0.61 15.56 3.91
CA HIS A 31 1.83 16.39 3.74
C HIS A 31 3.03 15.84 4.50
N ALA A 32 2.82 15.33 5.72
CA ALA A 32 3.90 14.82 6.56
C ALA A 32 4.31 13.41 6.17
N ALA A 33 5.59 13.10 6.33
CA ALA A 33 6.09 11.73 6.30
C ALA A 33 5.45 10.90 7.41
N TRP A 34 5.27 9.61 7.17
CA TRP A 34 4.81 8.69 8.20
C TRP A 34 5.93 8.35 9.17
N THR A 35 5.63 8.22 10.46
CA THR A 35 6.62 7.88 11.48
C THR A 35 7.25 6.51 11.23
N GLY A 36 6.48 5.59 10.66
CA GLY A 36 6.97 4.27 10.27
C GLY A 36 8.08 4.31 9.21
N TRP A 37 8.10 5.31 8.35
CA TRP A 37 9.20 5.49 7.37
C TRP A 37 10.52 5.89 8.02
N GLY A 38 10.46 6.67 9.12
CA GLY A 38 11.65 6.99 9.92
C GLY A 38 12.30 5.72 10.48
N HIS A 39 11.51 4.83 11.07
CA HIS A 39 11.98 3.55 11.58
C HIS A 39 12.59 2.67 10.47
N LEU A 40 11.93 2.57 9.31
CA LEU A 40 12.50 1.87 8.16
C LEU A 40 13.86 2.47 7.77
N ALA A 41 13.94 3.81 7.63
CA ALA A 41 15.14 4.51 7.20
C ALA A 41 16.32 4.32 8.15
N ASP A 42 16.06 4.20 9.46
CA ASP A 42 17.09 3.93 10.47
C ASP A 42 17.74 2.54 10.28
N GLY A 43 17.01 1.59 9.68
CA GLY A 43 17.50 0.25 9.34
C GLY A 43 18.11 0.13 7.93
N LEU A 44 18.03 1.18 7.09
CA LEU A 44 18.57 1.15 5.73
C LEU A 44 20.06 1.49 5.70
N SER A 45 20.82 0.73 4.93
CA SER A 45 22.17 1.07 4.52
C SER A 45 22.17 1.24 2.99
N LEU A 46 22.12 2.49 2.53
CA LEU A 46 22.07 2.83 1.12
C LEU A 46 23.44 3.35 0.66
N ASP A 47 23.83 2.95 -0.53
CA ASP A 47 25.02 3.46 -1.19
C ASP A 47 24.82 4.92 -1.67
N SER A 48 25.87 5.52 -2.22
CA SER A 48 25.81 6.87 -2.82
C SER A 48 24.85 6.95 -4.02
N HIS A 49 24.45 5.81 -4.57
CA HIS A 49 23.42 5.67 -5.60
C HIS A 49 22.48 4.53 -5.23
N ALA A 50 21.17 4.77 -5.24
CA ALA A 50 20.18 3.77 -4.88
C ALA A 50 18.98 3.80 -5.83
N LYS A 51 18.54 2.60 -6.26
CA LYS A 51 17.32 2.40 -7.06
C LYS A 51 16.17 2.03 -6.15
N VAL A 52 15.09 2.79 -6.23
CA VAL A 52 13.91 2.62 -5.37
C VAL A 52 12.66 2.43 -6.21
N LEU A 53 11.94 1.33 -5.96
CA LEU A 53 10.62 1.09 -6.50
C LEU A 53 9.58 1.49 -5.46
N ASP A 54 8.60 2.34 -5.83
CA ASP A 54 7.40 2.59 -5.01
C ASP A 54 6.13 2.20 -5.78
N LEU A 55 5.49 1.12 -5.34
CA LEU A 55 4.23 0.63 -5.89
C LEU A 55 3.04 1.25 -5.18
N ALA A 56 2.22 2.00 -5.93
CA ALA A 56 1.17 2.88 -5.46
C ALA A 56 1.72 4.10 -4.68
N CYS A 57 2.63 4.83 -5.33
CA CYS A 57 3.40 5.95 -4.76
C CYS A 57 2.53 7.16 -4.36
N GLY A 58 1.31 7.25 -4.86
CA GLY A 58 0.38 8.34 -4.56
C GLY A 58 0.94 9.72 -4.90
N ASN A 59 1.12 10.57 -3.90
CA ASN A 59 1.62 11.92 -4.08
C ASN A 59 3.14 12.07 -3.84
N LEU A 60 3.90 11.00 -3.97
CA LEU A 60 5.38 10.97 -3.91
C LEU A 60 5.96 11.50 -2.58
N ARG A 61 5.29 11.22 -1.46
CA ARG A 61 5.78 11.65 -0.14
C ARG A 61 6.94 10.81 0.35
N PHE A 62 6.96 9.53 0.00
CA PHE A 62 8.03 8.63 0.42
C PHE A 62 9.33 8.97 -0.30
N GLU A 63 9.27 9.28 -1.59
CA GLU A 63 10.42 9.70 -2.38
C GLU A 63 11.03 10.98 -1.82
N ARG A 64 10.20 12.01 -1.53
CA ARG A 64 10.67 13.24 -0.90
C ARG A 64 11.28 13.00 0.48
N PHE A 65 10.64 12.14 1.28
CA PHE A 65 11.18 11.74 2.58
C PHE A 65 12.56 11.09 2.45
N LEU A 66 12.77 10.19 1.49
CA LEU A 66 14.08 9.57 1.26
C LEU A 66 15.15 10.61 0.84
N GLN A 67 14.81 11.52 -0.07
CA GLN A 67 15.74 12.58 -0.50
C GLN A 67 16.14 13.48 0.67
N GLU A 68 15.22 13.84 1.55
CA GLU A 68 15.49 14.64 2.75
C GLU A 68 16.31 13.86 3.79
N ARG A 69 16.02 12.58 3.97
CA ARG A 69 16.67 11.73 4.98
C ARG A 69 18.09 11.31 4.59
N PHE A 70 18.35 11.16 3.28
CA PHE A 70 19.63 10.71 2.73
C PHE A 70 20.15 11.71 1.68
N PRO A 71 20.55 12.92 2.09
CA PRO A 71 20.89 14.00 1.15
C PRO A 71 22.16 13.75 0.32
N LEU A 72 22.96 12.74 0.70
CA LEU A 72 24.19 12.36 -0.03
C LEU A 72 23.96 11.18 -1.00
N THR A 73 22.78 10.57 -0.99
CA THR A 73 22.40 9.46 -1.88
C THR A 73 21.71 10.02 -3.12
N ARG A 74 22.18 9.64 -4.29
CA ARG A 74 21.48 9.89 -5.56
C ARG A 74 20.45 8.78 -5.77
N PHE A 75 19.17 9.14 -5.79
CA PHE A 75 18.08 8.21 -6.02
C PHE A 75 17.68 8.11 -7.49
N GLU A 76 17.40 6.90 -7.95
CA GLU A 76 16.68 6.59 -9.18
C GLU A 76 15.33 5.96 -8.77
N PHE A 77 14.23 6.71 -8.96
CA PHE A 77 12.90 6.26 -8.56
C PHE A 77 12.15 5.63 -9.75
N ASP A 78 11.60 4.43 -9.53
CA ASP A 78 10.55 3.80 -10.36
C ASP A 78 9.24 3.90 -9.58
N ALA A 79 8.54 5.03 -9.73
CA ALA A 79 7.30 5.32 -9.03
C ALA A 79 6.10 4.90 -9.90
N VAL A 80 5.16 4.15 -9.31
CA VAL A 80 4.02 3.56 -10.03
C VAL A 80 2.72 3.94 -9.32
N ASP A 81 1.76 4.50 -10.04
CA ASP A 81 0.40 4.77 -9.54
C ASP A 81 -0.58 4.86 -10.72
N ASN A 82 -1.87 4.59 -10.51
CA ASN A 82 -2.91 4.74 -11.54
C ASN A 82 -3.71 6.04 -11.41
N CYS A 83 -3.30 6.95 -10.54
CA CYS A 83 -3.97 8.23 -10.33
C CYS A 83 -2.98 9.42 -10.52
N PRO A 84 -2.70 9.83 -11.76
CA PRO A 84 -1.77 10.93 -12.05
C PRO A 84 -2.13 12.23 -11.32
N ALA A 85 -3.40 12.42 -10.97
CA ALA A 85 -3.87 13.60 -10.24
C ALA A 85 -3.32 13.68 -8.80
N LEU A 86 -2.82 12.59 -8.21
CA LEU A 86 -2.18 12.60 -6.90
C LEU A 86 -0.77 13.21 -6.95
N SER A 87 -0.04 13.00 -8.03
CA SER A 87 1.36 13.44 -8.20
C SER A 87 1.51 14.78 -8.92
N VAL A 88 0.40 15.51 -9.14
CA VAL A 88 0.44 16.84 -9.77
C VAL A 88 1.36 17.79 -8.99
N GLY A 89 2.38 18.31 -9.67
CA GLY A 89 3.36 19.23 -9.08
C GLY A 89 4.73 18.60 -8.74
N ALA A 90 4.84 17.28 -8.73
CA ALA A 90 6.12 16.59 -8.59
C ALA A 90 6.75 16.35 -9.99
N LYS A 91 7.32 17.39 -10.59
CA LYS A 91 7.83 17.34 -11.98
C LYS A 91 9.13 16.55 -12.13
N ASP A 92 9.83 16.29 -11.03
CA ASP A 92 11.18 15.75 -11.04
C ASP A 92 11.23 14.23 -10.93
N ILE A 93 10.10 13.58 -10.56
CA ILE A 93 9.97 12.14 -10.43
C ILE A 93 8.86 11.66 -11.36
N PRO A 94 9.20 10.99 -12.47
CA PRO A 94 8.19 10.45 -13.37
C PRO A 94 7.40 9.32 -12.69
N VAL A 95 6.06 9.39 -12.80
CA VAL A 95 5.17 8.33 -12.31
C VAL A 95 4.66 7.54 -13.50
N ARG A 96 4.87 6.23 -13.46
CA ARG A 96 4.35 5.31 -14.45
C ARG A 96 2.89 5.01 -14.14
N ASP A 97 2.00 5.30 -15.11
CA ASP A 97 0.58 4.97 -15.02
C ASP A 97 0.36 3.47 -15.15
N LEU A 98 -0.06 2.82 -14.07
CA LEU A 98 -0.37 1.39 -14.04
C LEU A 98 -1.41 1.10 -12.97
N ASP A 99 -2.54 0.50 -13.35
CA ASP A 99 -3.50 -0.07 -12.40
C ASP A 99 -2.96 -1.39 -11.83
N LEU A 100 -2.26 -1.26 -10.70
CA LEU A 100 -1.63 -2.38 -10.03
C LEU A 100 -2.66 -3.38 -9.49
N ALA A 101 -3.80 -2.91 -8.95
CA ALA A 101 -4.85 -3.79 -8.44
C ALA A 101 -5.43 -4.64 -9.56
N ARG A 102 -5.69 -4.03 -10.72
CA ARG A 102 -6.18 -4.74 -11.89
C ARG A 102 -5.15 -5.71 -12.44
N ALA A 103 -3.87 -5.30 -12.49
CA ALA A 103 -2.80 -6.16 -12.95
C ALA A 103 -2.63 -7.41 -12.07
N LEU A 104 -2.75 -7.25 -10.74
CA LEU A 104 -2.71 -8.37 -9.79
C LEU A 104 -3.93 -9.28 -9.93
N LEU A 105 -5.13 -8.72 -10.07
CA LEU A 105 -6.36 -9.50 -10.29
C LEU A 105 -6.29 -10.35 -11.55
N ASP A 106 -5.80 -9.76 -12.64
CA ASP A 106 -5.73 -10.43 -13.94
C ASP A 106 -4.49 -11.34 -14.07
N GLY A 107 -3.67 -11.49 -13.01
CA GLY A 107 -2.47 -12.31 -12.99
C GLY A 107 -1.39 -11.84 -13.99
N ARG A 108 -1.38 -10.55 -14.33
CA ARG A 108 -0.42 -10.00 -15.29
C ARG A 108 1.00 -10.02 -14.73
N ARG A 109 1.91 -10.61 -15.50
CA ARG A 109 3.33 -10.51 -15.19
C ARG A 109 3.83 -9.10 -15.49
N LEU A 110 4.31 -8.43 -14.45
CA LEU A 110 4.95 -7.12 -14.59
C LEU A 110 6.46 -7.29 -14.69
N GLU A 111 7.02 -6.73 -15.75
CA GLU A 111 8.48 -6.65 -15.94
C GLU A 111 8.99 -5.43 -15.15
N LEU A 112 9.76 -5.70 -14.11
CA LEU A 112 10.38 -4.70 -13.24
C LEU A 112 11.88 -4.97 -13.18
N SER A 113 12.69 -3.92 -13.21
CA SER A 113 14.11 -4.00 -12.95
C SER A 113 14.37 -4.38 -11.49
N ALA A 114 15.61 -4.73 -11.17
CA ALA A 114 16.01 -4.97 -9.79
C ALA A 114 16.30 -3.64 -9.08
N HIS A 115 15.79 -3.49 -7.86
CA HIS A 115 15.92 -2.28 -7.02
C HIS A 115 16.59 -2.63 -5.69
N ASP A 116 17.30 -1.67 -5.11
CA ASP A 116 17.93 -1.81 -3.79
C ASP A 116 16.87 -1.77 -2.68
N LEU A 117 15.82 -0.97 -2.88
CA LEU A 117 14.66 -0.88 -2.02
C LEU A 117 13.37 -0.92 -2.87
N ALA A 118 12.41 -1.76 -2.48
CA ALA A 118 11.07 -1.76 -3.06
C ALA A 118 10.03 -1.58 -1.96
N VAL A 119 9.05 -0.71 -2.17
CA VAL A 119 8.02 -0.44 -1.16
C VAL A 119 6.62 -0.41 -1.73
N SER A 120 5.63 -0.61 -0.84
CA SER A 120 4.22 -0.31 -1.12
C SER A 120 3.54 0.11 0.20
N PHE A 121 3.30 1.40 0.35
CA PHE A 121 2.73 1.96 1.57
C PHE A 121 1.32 2.50 1.36
N GLY A 122 0.38 2.06 2.22
CA GLY A 122 -1.01 2.51 2.15
C GLY A 122 -1.80 1.93 0.99
N PHE A 123 -1.37 0.83 0.39
CA PHE A 123 -2.04 0.19 -0.74
C PHE A 123 -2.60 -1.20 -0.43
N MET A 124 -1.92 -1.99 0.39
CA MET A 124 -2.26 -3.38 0.69
C MET A 124 -3.76 -3.57 1.06
N HIS A 125 -4.33 -2.62 1.79
CA HIS A 125 -5.73 -2.65 2.20
C HIS A 125 -6.74 -2.37 1.06
N HIS A 126 -6.28 -2.03 -0.13
CA HIS A 126 -7.11 -1.89 -1.33
C HIS A 126 -7.20 -3.16 -2.17
N LEU A 127 -6.52 -4.22 -1.76
CA LEU A 127 -6.52 -5.51 -2.45
C LEU A 127 -7.54 -6.46 -1.81
N PRO A 128 -8.65 -6.83 -2.51
CA PRO A 128 -9.77 -7.53 -1.91
C PRO A 128 -9.49 -8.99 -1.51
N THR A 129 -8.52 -9.66 -2.16
CA THR A 129 -8.30 -11.08 -1.91
C THR A 129 -6.90 -11.37 -1.35
N PHE A 130 -6.76 -12.48 -0.63
CA PHE A 130 -5.47 -12.93 -0.11
C PHE A 130 -4.46 -13.18 -1.24
N GLU A 131 -4.94 -13.73 -2.37
CA GLU A 131 -4.11 -14.00 -3.56
C GLU A 131 -3.54 -12.69 -4.15
N MET A 132 -4.31 -11.62 -4.18
CA MET A 132 -3.81 -10.32 -4.64
C MET A 132 -2.79 -9.73 -3.67
N ARG A 133 -3.02 -9.88 -2.36
CA ARG A 133 -2.10 -9.41 -1.30
C ARG A 133 -0.78 -10.18 -1.31
N SER A 134 -0.83 -11.50 -1.41
CA SER A 134 0.37 -12.33 -1.57
C SER A 134 1.07 -12.07 -2.89
N GLY A 135 0.33 -11.87 -3.98
CA GLY A 135 0.87 -11.48 -5.28
C GLY A 135 1.63 -10.15 -5.26
N LEU A 136 1.18 -9.17 -4.47
CA LEU A 136 1.93 -7.92 -4.25
C LEU A 136 3.26 -8.17 -3.54
N LEU A 137 3.28 -9.00 -2.49
CA LEU A 137 4.53 -9.36 -1.80
C LEU A 137 5.49 -10.10 -2.73
N GLU A 138 5.00 -11.02 -3.53
CA GLU A 138 5.81 -11.71 -4.54
C GLU A 138 6.37 -10.77 -5.60
N LEU A 139 5.59 -9.78 -6.02
CA LEU A 139 6.02 -8.76 -6.97
C LEU A 139 7.16 -7.92 -6.38
N LEU A 140 7.01 -7.44 -5.14
CA LEU A 140 8.04 -6.69 -4.42
C LEU A 140 9.33 -7.53 -4.26
N ALA A 141 9.20 -8.80 -3.85
CA ALA A 141 10.35 -9.69 -3.71
C ALA A 141 11.09 -9.90 -5.04
N ARG A 142 10.36 -10.07 -6.16
CA ARG A 142 10.97 -10.22 -7.49
C ARG A 142 11.64 -8.94 -7.97
N ALA A 143 11.06 -7.78 -7.68
CA ALA A 143 11.57 -6.47 -8.09
C ALA A 143 12.72 -5.96 -7.20
N THR A 144 13.00 -6.62 -6.09
CA THR A 144 14.11 -6.28 -5.20
C THR A 144 15.38 -7.02 -5.65
N ALA A 145 16.52 -6.37 -5.65
CA ALA A 145 17.82 -7.00 -5.95
C ALA A 145 18.19 -8.07 -4.90
N PRO A 146 18.96 -9.10 -5.24
CA PRO A 146 19.50 -10.02 -4.24
C PRO A 146 20.25 -9.28 -3.13
N GLY A 147 19.85 -9.50 -1.87
CA GLY A 147 20.39 -8.76 -0.72
C GLY A 147 19.77 -7.38 -0.47
N GLY A 148 18.97 -6.87 -1.40
CA GLY A 148 18.16 -5.66 -1.22
C GLY A 148 16.98 -5.87 -0.27
N MET A 149 16.25 -4.80 0.01
CA MET A 149 15.17 -4.79 0.98
C MET A 149 13.83 -4.41 0.33
N PHE A 150 12.74 -4.95 0.87
CA PHE A 150 11.41 -4.43 0.56
C PHE A 150 10.55 -4.29 1.81
N SER A 151 9.60 -3.35 1.77
CA SER A 151 8.72 -3.07 2.90
C SER A 151 7.29 -2.78 2.46
N VAL A 152 6.35 -3.19 3.30
CA VAL A 152 4.92 -2.94 3.13
C VAL A 152 4.29 -2.46 4.43
N SER A 153 3.17 -1.75 4.33
CA SER A 153 2.36 -1.37 5.49
C SER A 153 0.96 -1.98 5.42
N PHE A 154 0.47 -2.43 6.56
CA PHE A 154 -0.85 -3.01 6.77
C PHE A 154 -1.67 -2.13 7.69
N TRP A 155 -2.78 -1.62 7.22
CA TRP A 155 -3.63 -0.72 7.98
C TRP A 155 -4.52 -1.50 8.95
N GLN A 156 -4.31 -1.27 10.28
CA GLN A 156 -5.01 -1.95 11.38
C GLN A 156 -6.03 -1.01 12.03
N PHE A 157 -6.91 -0.42 11.21
CA PHE A 157 -7.81 0.65 11.64
C PHE A 157 -8.92 0.22 12.61
N MET A 158 -9.27 -1.07 12.63
CA MET A 158 -10.27 -1.59 13.58
C MET A 158 -9.71 -1.71 15.01
N ASP A 159 -8.38 -1.64 15.19
CA ASP A 159 -7.75 -1.58 16.50
C ASP A 159 -7.93 -0.18 17.17
N ASN A 160 -8.54 0.78 16.46
CA ASN A 160 -8.87 2.10 16.97
C ASN A 160 -10.39 2.26 17.02
N GLU A 161 -10.96 2.37 18.23
CA GLU A 161 -12.42 2.42 18.47
C GLU A 161 -13.14 3.46 17.60
N GLY A 162 -12.56 4.68 17.49
CA GLY A 162 -13.18 5.76 16.70
C GLY A 162 -13.17 5.48 15.20
N LEU A 163 -12.11 4.86 14.68
CA LEU A 163 -12.04 4.45 13.27
C LEU A 163 -12.93 3.23 13.02
N ALA A 164 -12.98 2.27 13.93
CA ALA A 164 -13.82 1.09 13.86
C ALA A 164 -15.30 1.47 13.76
N ALA A 165 -15.80 2.25 14.72
CA ALA A 165 -17.18 2.71 14.73
C ALA A 165 -17.56 3.46 13.43
N LYS A 166 -16.66 4.32 12.94
CA LYS A 166 -16.86 5.02 11.67
C LYS A 166 -16.86 4.07 10.48
N ALA A 167 -15.96 3.08 10.45
CA ALA A 167 -15.88 2.09 9.40
C ALA A 167 -17.17 1.25 9.32
N GLU A 168 -17.67 0.76 10.45
CA GLU A 168 -18.92 0.00 10.53
C GLU A 168 -20.11 0.84 10.06
N GLN A 169 -20.24 2.06 10.55
CA GLN A 169 -21.33 2.97 10.17
C GLN A 169 -21.30 3.26 8.66
N THR A 170 -20.13 3.59 8.10
CA THR A 170 -20.03 3.92 6.67
C THR A 170 -20.18 2.68 5.79
N THR A 171 -19.78 1.49 6.26
CA THR A 171 -19.97 0.24 5.54
C THR A 171 -21.45 -0.10 5.42
N THR A 172 -22.21 -0.04 6.52
CA THR A 172 -23.65 -0.29 6.51
C THR A 172 -24.37 0.63 5.52
N ARG A 173 -24.02 1.93 5.53
CA ARG A 173 -24.58 2.90 4.59
C ARG A 173 -24.15 2.62 3.15
N GLY A 174 -22.85 2.39 2.92
CA GLY A 174 -22.29 2.15 1.59
C GLY A 174 -22.84 0.87 0.93
N ILE A 175 -23.07 -0.19 1.68
CA ILE A 175 -23.76 -1.40 1.18
C ILE A 175 -25.12 -1.05 0.62
N SER A 176 -25.92 -0.28 1.39
CA SER A 176 -27.26 0.11 0.96
C SER A 176 -27.24 1.05 -0.27
N GLU A 177 -26.34 2.04 -0.26
CA GLU A 177 -26.29 3.06 -1.33
C GLU A 177 -25.68 2.52 -2.64
N LEU A 178 -24.71 1.62 -2.57
CA LEU A 178 -23.99 1.09 -3.73
C LEU A 178 -24.50 -0.27 -4.22
N GLY A 179 -25.39 -0.92 -3.45
CA GLY A 179 -25.86 -2.26 -3.74
C GLY A 179 -24.75 -3.33 -3.75
N ILE A 180 -23.67 -3.10 -3.02
CA ILE A 180 -22.53 -4.05 -2.94
C ILE A 180 -22.89 -5.16 -1.97
N THR A 181 -22.76 -6.40 -2.42
CA THR A 181 -22.96 -7.61 -1.61
C THR A 181 -21.67 -8.45 -1.61
N GLY A 182 -21.55 -9.39 -0.68
CA GLY A 182 -20.43 -10.34 -0.67
C GLY A 182 -19.11 -9.78 -0.12
N LEU A 183 -19.16 -8.70 0.67
CA LEU A 183 -18.00 -8.26 1.44
C LEU A 183 -17.55 -9.34 2.45
N GLY A 184 -16.25 -9.57 2.56
CA GLY A 184 -15.66 -10.43 3.59
C GLY A 184 -15.81 -9.83 5.00
N ALA A 185 -15.54 -10.63 6.02
CA ALA A 185 -15.71 -10.22 7.42
C ALA A 185 -14.83 -9.04 7.85
N ARG A 186 -13.73 -8.77 7.13
CA ARG A 186 -12.79 -7.68 7.40
C ARG A 186 -12.77 -6.62 6.30
N ASP A 187 -13.80 -6.61 5.45
CA ASP A 187 -13.93 -5.69 4.34
C ASP A 187 -14.90 -4.56 4.69
N TYR A 188 -14.49 -3.34 4.42
CA TYR A 188 -15.20 -2.14 4.82
C TYR A 188 -15.32 -1.15 3.64
N LEU A 189 -16.41 -0.39 3.64
CA LEU A 189 -16.61 0.77 2.77
C LEU A 189 -16.41 2.04 3.58
N ILE A 190 -15.22 2.62 3.46
CA ILE A 190 -14.81 3.78 4.26
C ILE A 190 -15.25 5.06 3.56
N GLY A 191 -16.12 5.83 4.22
CA GLY A 191 -16.57 7.13 3.73
C GLY A 191 -15.48 8.21 3.80
N TRP A 192 -15.64 9.27 3.01
CA TRP A 192 -14.68 10.36 2.92
C TRP A 192 -15.30 11.71 3.30
N GLN A 193 -14.72 12.38 4.33
CA GLN A 193 -15.09 13.74 4.74
C GLN A 193 -16.61 13.97 4.95
N ALA A 194 -17.32 12.94 5.40
CA ALA A 194 -18.78 12.94 5.55
C ALA A 194 -19.58 13.26 4.25
N LYS A 195 -18.93 13.13 3.07
CA LYS A 195 -19.61 13.33 1.78
C LYS A 195 -20.52 12.13 1.48
N PRO A 196 -21.82 12.34 1.21
CA PRO A 196 -22.73 11.27 0.79
C PRO A 196 -22.25 10.60 -0.50
N GLY A 197 -22.46 9.29 -0.62
CA GLY A 197 -22.13 8.52 -1.84
C GLY A 197 -20.64 8.34 -2.13
N VAL A 198 -19.74 8.85 -1.28
CA VAL A 198 -18.29 8.78 -1.49
C VAL A 198 -17.67 7.75 -0.56
N TYR A 199 -17.33 6.61 -1.13
CA TYR A 199 -16.74 5.48 -0.41
C TYR A 199 -15.50 4.97 -1.13
N ARG A 200 -14.60 4.33 -0.34
CA ARG A 200 -13.55 3.47 -0.86
C ARG A 200 -13.56 2.15 -0.13
N TYR A 201 -13.21 1.10 -0.82
CA TYR A 201 -13.01 -0.21 -0.22
C TYR A 201 -11.70 -0.24 0.57
N CYS A 202 -11.74 -0.78 1.78
CA CYS A 202 -10.56 -1.05 2.58
C CYS A 202 -10.72 -2.37 3.34
N HIS A 203 -9.67 -3.19 3.30
CA HIS A 203 -9.54 -4.37 4.12
C HIS A 203 -8.83 -4.04 5.44
N HIS A 204 -9.34 -4.54 6.56
CA HIS A 204 -8.66 -4.48 7.85
C HIS A 204 -7.77 -5.70 8.03
N PHE A 205 -6.53 -5.47 8.43
CA PHE A 205 -5.59 -6.54 8.74
C PHE A 205 -5.52 -6.81 10.24
N ASP A 206 -5.76 -8.05 10.67
CA ASP A 206 -5.32 -8.51 11.97
C ASP A 206 -3.90 -9.10 11.91
N ASP A 207 -3.30 -9.34 13.08
CA ASP A 207 -1.94 -9.88 13.14
C ASP A 207 -1.82 -11.28 12.53
N THR A 208 -2.86 -12.11 12.67
CA THR A 208 -2.87 -13.47 12.12
C THR A 208 -2.73 -13.46 10.60
N GLU A 209 -3.44 -12.57 9.92
CA GLU A 209 -3.35 -12.47 8.47
C GLU A 209 -2.01 -11.87 8.03
N VAL A 210 -1.49 -10.85 8.75
CA VAL A 210 -0.17 -10.30 8.46
C VAL A 210 0.92 -11.34 8.60
N ASP A 211 0.84 -12.19 9.64
CA ASP A 211 1.80 -13.29 9.85
C ASP A 211 1.66 -14.39 8.78
N ALA A 212 0.45 -14.69 8.34
CA ALA A 212 0.22 -15.63 7.23
C ALA A 212 0.83 -15.10 5.91
N LEU A 213 0.67 -13.82 5.60
CA LEU A 213 1.29 -13.18 4.43
C LEU A 213 2.83 -13.17 4.52
N ALA A 214 3.38 -12.92 5.72
CA ALA A 214 4.82 -13.00 5.94
C ALA A 214 5.35 -14.44 5.71
N THR A 215 4.60 -15.43 6.18
CA THR A 215 4.95 -16.85 5.99
C THR A 215 4.88 -17.26 4.52
N HIS A 216 3.91 -16.74 3.75
CA HIS A 216 3.73 -17.04 2.33
C HIS A 216 4.98 -16.67 1.49
N ILE A 217 5.72 -15.63 1.89
CA ILE A 217 6.89 -15.15 1.15
C ILE A 217 8.24 -15.66 1.71
N ALA A 218 8.22 -16.49 2.75
CA ALA A 218 9.42 -16.88 3.50
C ALA A 218 10.47 -17.66 2.68
N ASP A 219 10.07 -18.31 1.60
CA ASP A 219 10.97 -18.99 0.65
C ASP A 219 11.78 -18.03 -0.23
N ARG A 220 11.34 -16.77 -0.39
CA ARG A 220 11.93 -15.76 -1.28
C ARG A 220 12.61 -14.63 -0.54
N ALA A 221 12.19 -14.37 0.70
CA ALA A 221 12.73 -13.28 1.49
C ALA A 221 12.63 -13.58 2.99
N ARG A 222 13.64 -13.14 3.72
CA ARG A 222 13.67 -13.24 5.17
C ARG A 222 13.05 -11.98 5.80
N LEU A 223 12.07 -12.14 6.67
CA LEU A 223 11.58 -11.06 7.51
C LEU A 223 12.71 -10.59 8.43
N VAL A 224 13.09 -9.33 8.35
CA VAL A 224 14.19 -8.73 9.13
C VAL A 224 13.67 -7.79 10.20
N ASP A 225 12.48 -7.22 10.02
CA ASP A 225 11.86 -6.36 11.02
C ASP A 225 10.33 -6.38 10.88
N SER A 226 9.64 -6.22 12.01
CA SER A 226 8.19 -6.07 12.11
C SER A 226 7.84 -5.11 13.25
N TYR A 227 7.26 -3.97 12.93
CA TYR A 227 6.93 -2.95 13.91
C TYR A 227 5.58 -2.29 13.62
N ARG A 228 5.04 -1.61 14.63
CA ARG A 228 3.84 -0.77 14.50
C ARG A 228 4.22 0.69 14.58
N ALA A 229 3.55 1.52 13.77
CA ALA A 229 3.77 2.95 13.73
C ALA A 229 2.49 3.69 13.30
N ASP A 230 2.62 4.99 13.16
CA ASP A 230 1.64 5.93 12.65
C ASP A 230 0.37 6.09 13.51
N GLY A 231 -0.41 7.11 13.14
CA GLY A 231 -1.57 7.51 13.90
C GLY A 231 -1.20 8.12 15.25
N ARG A 232 -2.22 8.51 16.02
CA ARG A 232 -2.03 9.16 17.31
C ARG A 232 -1.42 8.25 18.39
N THR A 233 -1.63 6.95 18.25
CA THR A 233 -1.17 5.93 19.20
C THR A 233 0.15 5.29 18.81
N GLY A 234 0.69 5.59 17.61
CA GLY A 234 1.84 4.91 17.05
C GLY A 234 1.58 3.44 16.67
N ARG A 235 0.31 3.03 16.50
CA ARG A 235 -0.07 1.63 16.27
C ARG A 235 -1.05 1.43 15.11
N LEU A 236 -1.22 2.46 14.27
CA LEU A 236 -2.24 2.45 13.21
C LEU A 236 -1.89 1.53 12.04
N ASN A 237 -0.61 1.40 11.75
CA ASN A 237 -0.09 0.51 10.71
C ASN A 237 0.89 -0.49 11.32
N ARG A 238 0.85 -1.73 10.83
CA ARG A 238 1.93 -2.69 11.00
C ARG A 238 2.79 -2.69 9.75
N TYR A 239 4.10 -2.61 9.93
CA TYR A 239 5.10 -2.66 8.87
C TYR A 239 5.79 -4.01 8.89
N LEU A 240 6.06 -4.56 7.72
CA LEU A 240 6.98 -5.68 7.55
C LEU A 240 8.12 -5.24 6.66
N VAL A 241 9.33 -5.55 7.07
CA VAL A 241 10.56 -5.31 6.32
C VAL A 241 11.23 -6.64 6.03
N PHE A 242 11.49 -6.87 4.76
CA PHE A 242 12.10 -8.10 4.28
C PHE A 242 13.44 -7.82 3.61
N LYS A 243 14.36 -8.76 3.72
CA LYS A 243 15.57 -8.82 2.92
C LYS A 243 15.44 -9.96 1.91
N ARG A 244 15.58 -9.65 0.61
CA ARG A 244 15.55 -10.68 -0.43
C ARG A 244 16.70 -11.66 -0.22
N THR A 245 16.38 -12.96 -0.20
CA THR A 245 17.40 -14.01 -0.15
C THR A 245 18.17 -14.06 -1.46
N GLN A 246 19.48 -14.31 -1.38
CA GLN A 246 20.23 -14.72 -2.55
C GLN A 246 19.76 -16.14 -2.88
N LEU A 247 19.20 -16.34 -4.06
CA LEU A 247 19.01 -17.69 -4.57
C LEU A 247 20.43 -18.25 -4.80
N GLY A 248 20.78 -19.30 -4.08
CA GLY A 248 22.03 -20.02 -4.25
C GLY A 248 22.10 -20.72 -5.63
#